data_3d0478187f4113eebc42f16bc6dfd027
#
_entry.id   3d0478187f4113eebc42f16bc6dfd027
#
_cell.length_a   1.000
_cell.length_b   1.000
_cell.length_c   1.000
_cell.angle_alpha   90.00
_cell.angle_beta   90.00
_cell.angle_gamma   90.00
#
_symmetry.space_group_name_H-M   'P 1'
#
loop_
_entity.id
_entity.type
_entity.pdbx_description
1 polymer ?
#
loop_
_entity_poly.entity_id
_entity_poly.type
_entity_poly.pdbx_seq_one_letter_code
_entity_poly.pdbx_strand_id
1 'polypeptide(L)'
;MGAPRHRLVLIGSNLELRIVSIIVRARESVDEVVLLDRGSTDATVELAQRLSCPVLTHKEETITAAGLASLLTEAGLEDANRTLFLRVNDAWRLRDLPLSINRLHERWDVHVSIVLDDDEGPPEDIVLLDADVQHLQVTPAGFAALAGLGPLGTAMDLPEDLAVRVSRHVPRPNVHQAESLASASRMAQMFYWMLESKHPLVLIGLPGLVLFVLGIRLSGNVIDQFKELNTTSLGVTLATVAVTLVGLFALMTAVLLWIMEKQVASLQHQVESEGGAA
;
A
#
# COMPACT_ATOMS: atom_id res chain seq x y z
N MET A 1 -10.30 32.21 5.09
CA MET A 1 -9.77 30.99 5.76
C MET A 1 -8.42 31.36 6.32
N GLY A 2 -8.09 30.96 7.56
CA GLY A 2 -6.73 31.18 8.12
C GLY A 2 -5.71 30.29 7.41
N ALA A 3 -4.42 30.66 7.47
CA ALA A 3 -3.33 29.85 6.94
C ALA A 3 -3.34 28.44 7.57
N PRO A 4 -3.06 27.36 6.81
CA PRO A 4 -3.02 26.01 7.34
C PRO A 4 -1.88 25.86 8.33
N ARG A 5 -2.11 25.12 9.44
CA ARG A 5 -1.06 24.82 10.40
C ARG A 5 -0.07 23.80 9.84
N HIS A 6 -0.60 22.76 9.23
CA HIS A 6 0.19 21.66 8.66
C HIS A 6 -0.28 21.38 7.22
N ARG A 7 0.69 21.36 6.32
CA ARG A 7 0.47 20.99 4.92
C ARG A 7 1.28 19.74 4.57
N LEU A 8 0.66 18.83 3.84
CA LEU A 8 1.33 17.66 3.26
C LEU A 8 1.34 17.80 1.73
N VAL A 9 2.52 17.80 1.14
CA VAL A 9 2.72 17.73 -0.31
C VAL A 9 3.14 16.32 -0.68
N LEU A 10 2.24 15.60 -1.35
CA LEU A 10 2.48 14.25 -1.86
C LEU A 10 3.17 14.34 -3.21
N ILE A 11 4.32 13.73 -3.37
CA ILE A 11 5.10 13.72 -4.60
C ILE A 11 5.07 12.32 -5.20
N GLY A 12 4.58 12.19 -6.44
CA GLY A 12 4.54 10.89 -7.09
C GLY A 12 3.88 10.91 -8.46
N SER A 13 3.86 9.76 -9.11
CA SER A 13 3.19 9.53 -10.38
C SER A 13 2.53 8.16 -10.39
N ASN A 14 1.48 8.00 -11.19
CA ASN A 14 0.77 6.74 -11.38
C ASN A 14 0.27 6.09 -10.06
N LEU A 15 -0.42 6.89 -9.25
CA LEU A 15 -0.92 6.51 -7.93
C LEU A 15 -2.42 6.21 -7.90
N GLU A 16 -3.10 5.98 -9.04
CA GLU A 16 -4.57 5.85 -9.13
C GLU A 16 -5.16 4.88 -8.10
N LEU A 17 -4.51 3.74 -7.85
CA LEU A 17 -4.98 2.73 -6.92
C LEU A 17 -4.82 3.13 -5.43
N ARG A 18 -4.05 4.17 -5.13
CA ARG A 18 -3.67 4.54 -3.76
C ARG A 18 -3.99 5.98 -3.39
N ILE A 19 -4.05 6.89 -4.37
CA ILE A 19 -4.13 8.33 -4.13
C ILE A 19 -5.33 8.73 -3.26
N VAL A 20 -6.50 8.14 -3.52
CA VAL A 20 -7.73 8.38 -2.75
C VAL A 20 -7.52 8.03 -1.27
N SER A 21 -7.01 6.84 -1.00
CA SER A 21 -6.76 6.37 0.36
C SER A 21 -5.71 7.22 1.09
N ILE A 22 -4.67 7.67 0.37
CA ILE A 22 -3.63 8.52 0.93
C ILE A 22 -4.20 9.89 1.30
N ILE A 23 -4.94 10.56 0.39
CA ILE A 23 -5.51 11.88 0.65
C ILE A 23 -6.51 11.83 1.80
N VAL A 24 -7.43 10.86 1.80
CA VAL A 24 -8.45 10.73 2.85
C VAL A 24 -7.79 10.52 4.21
N ARG A 25 -6.83 9.61 4.28
CA ARG A 25 -6.11 9.31 5.53
C ARG A 25 -5.23 10.47 6.00
N ALA A 26 -4.59 11.19 5.09
CA ALA A 26 -3.77 12.34 5.42
C ALA A 26 -4.61 13.48 6.04
N ARG A 27 -5.80 13.75 5.51
CA ARG A 27 -6.73 14.78 6.01
C ARG A 27 -7.24 14.56 7.43
N GLU A 28 -7.06 13.37 7.98
CA GLU A 28 -7.34 13.12 9.40
C GLU A 28 -6.31 13.80 10.34
N SER A 29 -5.13 14.15 9.81
CA SER A 29 -3.99 14.60 10.61
C SER A 29 -3.34 15.91 10.13
N VAL A 30 -3.65 16.38 8.91
CA VAL A 30 -3.15 17.64 8.35
C VAL A 30 -4.28 18.47 7.81
N ASP A 31 -4.11 19.81 7.84
CA ASP A 31 -5.15 20.75 7.41
C ASP A 31 -5.29 20.81 5.88
N GLU A 32 -4.18 20.60 5.17
CA GLU A 32 -4.14 20.67 3.72
C GLU A 32 -3.27 19.57 3.11
N VAL A 33 -3.77 19.00 2.03
CA VAL A 33 -3.03 18.02 1.21
C VAL A 33 -2.95 18.52 -0.21
N VAL A 34 -1.76 18.57 -0.77
CA VAL A 34 -1.46 18.98 -2.16
C VAL A 34 -0.81 17.80 -2.87
N LEU A 35 -1.14 17.57 -4.12
CA LEU A 35 -0.46 16.58 -4.97
C LEU A 35 0.53 17.31 -5.88
N LEU A 36 1.80 16.92 -5.83
CA LEU A 36 2.81 17.26 -6.80
C LEU A 36 2.96 16.09 -7.78
N ASP A 37 2.27 16.22 -8.91
CA ASP A 37 2.24 15.19 -9.95
C ASP A 37 3.50 15.24 -10.83
N ARG A 38 4.15 14.10 -10.99
CA ARG A 38 5.37 13.94 -11.80
C ARG A 38 5.09 13.45 -13.23
N GLY A 39 3.92 13.76 -13.76
CA GLY A 39 3.51 13.36 -15.11
C GLY A 39 2.81 12.01 -15.13
N SER A 40 1.80 11.83 -14.30
CA SER A 40 0.94 10.64 -14.32
C SER A 40 0.24 10.47 -15.66
N THR A 41 0.17 9.24 -16.10
CA THR A 41 -0.54 8.82 -17.33
C THR A 41 -1.84 8.08 -17.04
N ASP A 42 -2.12 7.84 -15.76
CA ASP A 42 -3.32 7.17 -15.23
C ASP A 42 -4.34 8.19 -14.65
N ALA A 43 -5.36 7.70 -13.95
CA ALA A 43 -6.39 8.54 -13.36
C ALA A 43 -5.97 9.28 -12.06
N THR A 44 -4.68 9.30 -11.69
CA THR A 44 -4.19 9.91 -10.44
C THR A 44 -4.64 11.36 -10.28
N VAL A 45 -4.40 12.20 -11.29
CA VAL A 45 -4.72 13.64 -11.26
C VAL A 45 -6.23 13.86 -11.16
N GLU A 46 -7.01 13.13 -11.96
CA GLU A 46 -8.48 13.21 -11.95
C GLU A 46 -9.05 12.84 -10.58
N LEU A 47 -8.57 11.76 -9.98
CA LEU A 47 -9.03 11.32 -8.66
C LEU A 47 -8.65 12.31 -7.54
N ALA A 48 -7.47 12.92 -7.59
CA ALA A 48 -7.07 13.97 -6.66
C ALA A 48 -7.96 15.20 -6.78
N GLN A 49 -8.25 15.66 -8.00
CA GLN A 49 -9.13 16.79 -8.26
C GLN A 49 -10.57 16.54 -7.79
N ARG A 50 -11.11 15.33 -7.99
CA ARG A 50 -12.43 14.94 -7.47
C ARG A 50 -12.53 15.04 -5.94
N LEU A 51 -11.41 14.85 -5.25
CA LEU A 51 -11.31 15.03 -3.81
C LEU A 51 -11.01 16.48 -3.40
N SER A 52 -11.07 17.45 -4.33
CA SER A 52 -10.69 18.85 -4.08
C SER A 52 -9.27 18.96 -3.49
N CYS A 53 -8.35 18.14 -3.99
CA CYS A 53 -6.93 18.21 -3.65
C CYS A 53 -6.25 19.08 -4.72
N PRO A 54 -5.57 20.18 -4.36
CA PRO A 54 -4.79 20.95 -5.31
C PRO A 54 -3.72 20.08 -5.96
N VAL A 55 -3.53 20.27 -7.27
CA VAL A 55 -2.55 19.50 -8.05
C VAL A 55 -1.58 20.47 -8.69
N LEU A 56 -0.29 20.29 -8.37
CA LEU A 56 0.84 20.95 -9.04
C LEU A 56 1.51 19.92 -9.96
N THR A 57 2.02 20.35 -11.10
CA THR A 57 2.72 19.46 -12.04
C THR A 57 4.19 19.84 -12.10
N HIS A 58 5.06 18.84 -11.90
CA HIS A 58 6.51 19.00 -11.98
C HIS A 58 7.11 17.78 -12.68
N LYS A 59 7.72 18.01 -13.84
CA LYS A 59 8.22 16.92 -14.71
C LYS A 59 9.71 16.65 -14.59
N GLU A 60 10.42 17.38 -13.74
CA GLU A 60 11.83 17.15 -13.54
C GLU A 60 12.11 15.80 -12.89
N GLU A 61 13.20 15.17 -13.29
CA GLU A 61 13.56 13.83 -12.83
C GLU A 61 14.05 13.85 -11.39
N THR A 62 14.84 14.85 -11.02
CA THR A 62 15.39 15.01 -9.67
C THR A 62 14.53 15.97 -8.85
N ILE A 63 14.24 15.60 -7.63
CA ILE A 63 13.47 16.40 -6.67
C ILE A 63 14.43 16.91 -5.60
N THR A 64 14.82 18.18 -5.72
CA THR A 64 15.74 18.82 -4.79
C THR A 64 15.01 19.69 -3.76
N ALA A 65 15.64 19.95 -2.62
CA ALA A 65 15.05 20.77 -1.57
C ALA A 65 14.76 22.22 -2.06
N ALA A 66 15.68 22.80 -2.81
CA ALA A 66 15.48 24.14 -3.36
C ALA A 66 14.46 24.18 -4.50
N GLY A 67 14.41 23.15 -5.35
CA GLY A 67 13.38 23.00 -6.37
C GLY A 67 11.97 22.91 -5.77
N LEU A 68 11.81 22.18 -4.69
CA LEU A 68 10.55 22.11 -3.94
C LEU A 68 10.18 23.46 -3.32
N ALA A 69 11.20 24.21 -2.84
CA ALA A 69 11.00 25.53 -2.30
C ALA A 69 10.50 26.51 -3.38
N SER A 70 11.13 26.56 -4.53
CA SER A 70 10.69 27.46 -5.61
C SER A 70 9.30 27.13 -6.14
N LEU A 71 8.95 25.83 -6.27
CA LEU A 71 7.62 25.40 -6.71
C LEU A 71 6.50 25.85 -5.78
N LEU A 72 6.69 25.77 -4.46
CA LEU A 72 5.68 26.27 -3.52
C LEU A 72 5.55 27.79 -3.56
N THR A 73 6.67 28.49 -3.69
CA THR A 73 6.67 29.96 -3.85
C THR A 73 5.91 30.36 -5.11
N GLU A 74 6.18 29.75 -6.25
CA GLU A 74 5.44 29.97 -7.50
C GLU A 74 3.96 29.66 -7.40
N ALA A 75 3.61 28.63 -6.61
CA ALA A 75 2.22 28.25 -6.36
C ALA A 75 1.51 29.11 -5.30
N GLY A 76 2.21 30.03 -4.63
CA GLY A 76 1.67 30.84 -3.54
C GLY A 76 1.26 30.03 -2.29
N LEU A 77 1.94 28.94 -2.02
CA LEU A 77 1.67 27.98 -0.95
C LEU A 77 2.70 28.05 0.18
N GLU A 78 3.22 29.22 0.51
CA GLU A 78 4.23 29.45 1.55
C GLU A 78 3.66 29.67 2.95
N ASP A 79 2.34 29.80 3.06
CA ASP A 79 1.64 30.30 4.24
C ASP A 79 1.46 29.28 5.37
N ALA A 80 1.80 28.01 5.16
CA ALA A 80 1.66 26.98 6.18
C ALA A 80 2.74 27.10 7.28
N ASN A 81 2.37 26.91 8.54
CA ASN A 81 3.35 26.90 9.64
C ASN A 81 4.40 25.81 9.48
N ARG A 82 4.02 24.66 8.90
CA ARG A 82 4.92 23.56 8.58
C ARG A 82 4.42 22.83 7.34
N THR A 83 5.34 22.55 6.43
CA THR A 83 5.07 21.76 5.22
C THR A 83 5.92 20.51 5.22
N LEU A 84 5.31 19.37 4.95
CA LEU A 84 5.99 18.10 4.72
C LEU A 84 5.84 17.70 3.26
N PHE A 85 6.93 17.57 2.56
CA PHE A 85 7.03 16.93 1.27
C PHE A 85 7.32 15.45 1.47
N LEU A 86 6.51 14.60 0.87
CA LEU A 86 6.63 13.15 1.00
C LEU A 86 6.58 12.50 -0.38
N ARG A 87 7.68 11.87 -0.76
CA ARG A 87 7.75 11.10 -2.00
C ARG A 87 7.09 9.74 -1.81
N VAL A 88 6.08 9.48 -2.63
CA VAL A 88 5.33 8.21 -2.65
C VAL A 88 5.83 7.40 -3.84
N ASN A 89 6.63 6.39 -3.57
CA ASN A 89 7.14 5.42 -4.53
C ASN A 89 6.50 4.03 -4.31
N ASP A 90 6.90 3.04 -5.09
CA ASP A 90 6.36 1.67 -4.98
C ASP A 90 6.71 0.97 -3.66
N ALA A 91 7.81 1.34 -3.03
CA ALA A 91 8.22 0.80 -1.74
C ALA A 91 7.46 1.44 -0.56
N TRP A 92 6.91 2.66 -0.74
CA TRP A 92 6.16 3.37 0.28
C TRP A 92 4.78 2.74 0.49
N ARG A 93 4.33 2.63 1.73
CA ARG A 93 3.06 2.00 2.09
C ARG A 93 2.19 2.95 2.91
N LEU A 94 0.87 2.87 2.72
CA LEU A 94 -0.10 3.70 3.44
C LEU A 94 0.04 3.60 4.98
N ARG A 95 0.45 2.46 5.51
CA ARG A 95 0.73 2.28 6.94
C ARG A 95 1.88 3.14 7.47
N ASP A 96 2.76 3.63 6.57
CA ASP A 96 3.90 4.46 6.95
C ASP A 96 3.51 5.96 7.01
N LEU A 97 2.30 6.31 6.55
CA LEU A 97 1.80 7.69 6.54
C LEU A 97 1.78 8.34 7.95
N PRO A 98 1.28 7.70 9.02
CA PRO A 98 1.29 8.32 10.35
C PRO A 98 2.70 8.64 10.84
N LEU A 99 3.69 7.76 10.58
CA LEU A 99 5.09 8.00 10.93
C LEU A 99 5.68 9.18 10.14
N SER A 100 5.30 9.32 8.87
CA SER A 100 5.73 10.44 8.04
C SER A 100 5.12 11.75 8.53
N ILE A 101 3.81 11.77 8.82
CA ILE A 101 3.11 12.97 9.31
C ILE A 101 3.62 13.39 10.70
N ASN A 102 4.04 12.44 11.54
CA ASN A 102 4.57 12.73 12.87
C ASN A 102 5.81 13.65 12.82
N ARG A 103 6.52 13.69 11.69
CA ARG A 103 7.64 14.60 11.46
C ARG A 103 7.22 16.07 11.51
N LEU A 104 5.99 16.41 11.12
CA LEU A 104 5.45 17.78 11.24
C LEU A 104 5.40 18.28 12.70
N HIS A 105 5.46 17.40 13.68
CA HIS A 105 5.48 17.74 15.10
C HIS A 105 6.91 17.80 15.68
N GLU A 106 7.93 17.44 14.89
CA GLU A 106 9.33 17.56 15.30
C GLU A 106 9.74 19.05 15.33
N ARG A 107 10.76 19.38 16.16
CA ARG A 107 11.19 20.76 16.39
C ARG A 107 12.17 21.31 15.35
N TRP A 108 12.33 20.62 14.23
CA TRP A 108 13.25 21.04 13.19
C TRP A 108 12.61 22.13 12.31
N ASP A 109 13.42 23.12 11.93
CA ASP A 109 13.04 24.10 10.92
C ASP A 109 13.24 23.58 9.51
N VAL A 110 14.28 22.76 9.33
CA VAL A 110 14.54 21.99 8.11
C VAL A 110 14.91 20.58 8.49
N HIS A 111 14.12 19.61 8.08
CA HIS A 111 14.46 18.19 8.19
C HIS A 111 14.39 17.54 6.80
N VAL A 112 15.56 17.28 6.25
CA VAL A 112 15.73 16.68 4.92
C VAL A 112 16.18 15.23 5.07
N SER A 113 15.55 14.31 4.31
CA SER A 113 16.04 12.94 4.14
C SER A 113 16.39 12.71 2.68
N ILE A 114 17.66 12.42 2.45
CA ILE A 114 18.28 12.33 1.15
C ILE A 114 18.52 10.87 0.80
N VAL A 115 18.26 10.50 -0.44
CA VAL A 115 18.66 9.20 -0.99
C VAL A 115 20.14 9.30 -1.38
N LEU A 116 20.97 8.49 -0.74
CA LEU A 116 22.41 8.47 -0.96
C LEU A 116 22.86 7.07 -1.33
N ASP A 117 23.81 6.97 -2.23
CA ASP A 117 24.55 5.74 -2.50
C ASP A 117 25.54 5.42 -1.37
N ASP A 118 25.95 4.16 -1.24
CA ASP A 118 26.76 3.70 -0.11
C ASP A 118 28.16 4.33 -0.09
N ASP A 119 28.66 4.84 -1.22
CA ASP A 119 29.98 5.43 -1.37
C ASP A 119 30.01 6.97 -1.18
N GLU A 120 28.83 7.60 -0.99
CA GLU A 120 28.75 9.03 -0.74
C GLU A 120 29.07 9.37 0.71
N GLY A 121 29.71 10.54 0.93
CA GLY A 121 30.14 11.01 2.25
C GLY A 121 29.02 11.26 3.26
N PRO A 122 29.31 11.95 4.37
CA PRO A 122 28.30 12.28 5.38
C PRO A 122 27.21 13.15 4.77
N PRO A 123 25.94 12.95 5.16
CA PRO A 123 24.80 13.63 4.53
C PRO A 123 24.81 15.16 4.71
N GLU A 124 25.56 15.67 5.69
CA GLU A 124 25.68 17.10 5.98
C GLU A 124 26.54 17.86 4.96
N ASP A 125 27.47 17.17 4.29
CA ASP A 125 28.39 17.75 3.30
C ASP A 125 27.82 17.74 1.86
N ILE A 126 26.60 17.20 1.69
CA ILE A 126 26.01 17.05 0.39
C ILE A 126 25.36 18.36 -0.08
N VAL A 127 25.54 18.68 -1.35
CA VAL A 127 24.91 19.82 -2.00
C VAL A 127 23.40 19.60 -2.06
N LEU A 128 22.64 20.42 -1.33
CA LEU A 128 21.19 20.27 -1.21
C LEU A 128 20.42 20.53 -2.52
N LEU A 129 21.04 21.21 -3.47
CA LEU A 129 20.48 21.47 -4.80
C LEU A 129 20.54 20.26 -5.73
N ASP A 130 21.50 19.33 -5.52
CA ASP A 130 21.68 18.15 -6.36
C ASP A 130 21.14 16.87 -5.70
N ALA A 131 20.91 16.93 -4.39
CA ALA A 131 20.49 15.78 -3.61
C ALA A 131 19.05 15.35 -3.90
N ASP A 132 18.81 14.07 -4.18
CA ASP A 132 17.47 13.50 -4.38
C ASP A 132 16.75 13.34 -3.02
N VAL A 133 15.66 14.08 -2.84
CA VAL A 133 14.93 14.18 -1.59
C VAL A 133 13.83 13.13 -1.51
N GLN A 134 13.84 12.31 -0.47
CA GLN A 134 12.77 11.37 -0.16
C GLN A 134 11.66 12.03 0.67
N HIS A 135 12.03 12.84 1.64
CA HIS A 135 11.11 13.71 2.34
C HIS A 135 11.82 14.99 2.82
N LEU A 136 11.06 16.06 2.86
CA LEU A 136 11.48 17.35 3.37
C LEU A 136 10.40 17.90 4.29
N GLN A 137 10.71 18.16 5.56
CA GLN A 137 9.87 18.96 6.43
C GLN A 137 10.51 20.32 6.57
N VAL A 138 9.70 21.38 6.46
CA VAL A 138 10.19 22.75 6.46
C VAL A 138 9.19 23.69 7.11
N THR A 139 9.73 24.65 7.88
CA THR A 139 9.02 25.85 8.39
C THR A 139 9.17 27.01 7.40
N PRO A 140 8.37 28.09 7.49
CA PRO A 140 8.56 29.25 6.64
C PRO A 140 9.98 29.88 6.71
N ALA A 141 10.61 29.87 7.88
CA ALA A 141 11.99 30.34 8.05
C ALA A 141 13.00 29.43 7.35
N GLY A 142 12.84 28.10 7.54
CA GLY A 142 13.66 27.10 6.84
C GLY A 142 13.46 27.16 5.33
N PHE A 143 12.26 27.47 4.89
CA PHE A 143 11.92 27.63 3.47
C PHE A 143 12.66 28.82 2.83
N ALA A 144 12.62 29.98 3.49
CA ALA A 144 13.34 31.16 3.03
C ALA A 144 14.86 30.93 3.00
N ALA A 145 15.39 30.20 3.98
CA ALA A 145 16.80 29.84 4.03
C ALA A 145 17.21 28.90 2.88
N LEU A 146 16.41 27.88 2.59
CA LEU A 146 16.65 26.96 1.45
C LEU A 146 16.57 27.69 0.10
N ALA A 147 15.63 28.61 -0.06
CA ALA A 147 15.50 29.42 -1.27
C ALA A 147 16.68 30.39 -1.47
N GLY A 148 17.34 30.78 -0.40
CA GLY A 148 18.53 31.65 -0.40
C GLY A 148 19.87 30.92 -0.58
N LEU A 149 19.87 29.57 -0.60
CA LEU A 149 21.07 28.76 -0.76
C LEU A 149 21.72 28.96 -2.14
N GLY A 150 23.05 29.12 -2.14
CA GLY A 150 23.81 29.14 -3.38
C GLY A 150 23.89 27.77 -4.08
N PRO A 151 24.35 27.70 -5.32
CA PRO A 151 24.34 26.48 -6.14
C PRO A 151 25.16 25.33 -5.56
N LEU A 152 26.11 25.58 -4.69
CA LEU A 152 26.93 24.58 -3.99
C LEU A 152 26.58 24.52 -2.48
N GLY A 153 25.42 25.06 -2.09
CA GLY A 153 25.04 25.15 -0.69
C GLY A 153 24.75 23.77 -0.08
N THR A 154 25.34 23.55 1.08
CA THR A 154 25.17 22.37 1.93
C THR A 154 24.27 22.69 3.12
N ALA A 155 24.00 21.72 3.95
CA ALA A 155 23.27 21.95 5.20
C ALA A 155 24.01 22.86 6.18
N MET A 156 25.34 22.89 6.08
CA MET A 156 26.23 23.73 6.91
C MET A 156 26.19 25.22 6.56
N ASP A 157 25.71 25.56 5.35
CA ASP A 157 25.58 26.94 4.88
C ASP A 157 24.24 27.57 5.29
N LEU A 158 23.35 26.81 5.92
CA LEU A 158 22.10 27.32 6.47
C LEU A 158 22.36 28.15 7.75
N PRO A 159 21.54 29.18 8.03
CA PRO A 159 21.69 30.02 9.23
C PRO A 159 21.76 29.19 10.53
N GLU A 160 22.69 29.55 11.42
CA GLU A 160 22.93 28.85 12.69
C GLU A 160 21.75 28.91 13.68
N ASP A 161 20.85 29.86 13.51
CA ASP A 161 19.64 30.02 14.33
C ASP A 161 18.53 29.04 13.95
N LEU A 162 18.67 28.32 12.82
CA LEU A 162 17.72 27.31 12.38
C LEU A 162 18.09 25.92 12.90
N ALA A 163 17.10 25.21 13.38
CA ALA A 163 17.25 23.81 13.75
C ALA A 163 17.21 22.94 12.48
N VAL A 164 18.38 22.54 11.97
CA VAL A 164 18.53 21.77 10.76
C VAL A 164 18.86 20.31 11.07
N ARG A 165 18.25 19.38 10.35
CA ARG A 165 18.58 17.97 10.39
C ARG A 165 18.64 17.39 8.98
N VAL A 166 19.76 16.78 8.65
CA VAL A 166 19.91 15.97 7.44
C VAL A 166 19.99 14.51 7.84
N SER A 167 19.30 13.66 7.14
CA SER A 167 19.29 12.23 7.42
C SER A 167 19.40 11.43 6.11
N ARG A 168 20.13 10.33 6.15
CA ARG A 168 20.21 9.39 5.04
C ARG A 168 18.92 8.57 4.98
N HIS A 169 18.31 8.49 3.80
CA HIS A 169 17.23 7.56 3.56
C HIS A 169 17.81 6.19 3.23
N VAL A 170 17.59 5.23 4.10
CA VAL A 170 17.92 3.83 3.81
C VAL A 170 16.70 3.19 3.17
N PRO A 171 16.75 2.88 1.85
CA PRO A 171 15.64 2.19 1.20
C PRO A 171 15.42 0.85 1.88
N ARG A 172 14.18 0.58 2.26
CA ARG A 172 13.84 -0.74 2.81
C ARG A 172 14.12 -1.80 1.75
N PRO A 173 14.91 -2.84 2.06
CA PRO A 173 15.13 -3.91 1.12
C PRO A 173 13.77 -4.48 0.70
N ASN A 174 13.56 -4.65 -0.61
CA ASN A 174 12.40 -5.36 -1.16
C ASN A 174 12.48 -6.81 -0.69
N VAL A 175 11.92 -7.08 0.48
CA VAL A 175 11.83 -8.45 0.98
C VAL A 175 10.81 -9.16 0.09
N HIS A 176 11.22 -10.23 -0.58
CA HIS A 176 10.36 -11.12 -1.37
C HIS A 176 9.13 -11.66 -0.59
N GLN A 177 9.03 -11.42 0.71
CA GLN A 177 7.83 -11.63 1.52
C GLN A 177 6.61 -10.84 1.02
N ALA A 178 6.81 -9.73 0.29
CA ALA A 178 5.70 -8.97 -0.29
C ALA A 178 4.97 -9.76 -1.38
N GLU A 179 5.69 -10.58 -2.16
CA GLU A 179 5.07 -11.39 -3.21
C GLU A 179 4.26 -12.56 -2.63
N SER A 180 4.73 -13.18 -1.55
CA SER A 180 3.99 -14.26 -0.89
C SER A 180 2.71 -13.74 -0.21
N LEU A 181 2.75 -12.55 0.40
CA LEU A 181 1.58 -11.91 1.00
C LEU A 181 0.62 -11.34 -0.05
N ALA A 182 1.12 -10.81 -1.17
CA ALA A 182 0.29 -10.40 -2.29
C ALA A 182 -0.39 -11.60 -2.96
N SER A 183 0.31 -12.72 -3.09
CA SER A 183 -0.26 -13.97 -3.58
C SER A 183 -1.30 -14.54 -2.61
N ALA A 184 -1.03 -14.49 -1.30
CA ALA A 184 -1.98 -14.88 -0.26
C ALA A 184 -3.21 -13.97 -0.24
N SER A 185 -3.04 -12.66 -0.44
CA SER A 185 -4.17 -11.73 -0.52
C SER A 185 -5.01 -11.92 -1.78
N ARG A 186 -4.38 -12.20 -2.92
CA ARG A 186 -5.10 -12.55 -4.16
C ARG A 186 -5.86 -13.86 -4.01
N MET A 187 -5.25 -14.85 -3.35
CA MET A 187 -5.92 -16.10 -3.05
C MET A 187 -7.09 -15.90 -2.09
N ALA A 188 -6.93 -15.07 -1.05
CA ALA A 188 -8.01 -14.70 -0.14
C ALA A 188 -9.13 -13.91 -0.85
N GLN A 189 -8.79 -12.99 -1.75
CA GLN A 189 -9.78 -12.30 -2.59
C GLN A 189 -10.50 -13.28 -3.53
N MET A 190 -9.77 -14.21 -4.15
CA MET A 190 -10.38 -15.25 -4.99
C MET A 190 -11.31 -16.13 -4.17
N PHE A 191 -10.93 -16.51 -2.93
CA PHE A 191 -11.80 -17.21 -1.99
C PHE A 191 -13.02 -16.38 -1.58
N TYR A 192 -12.87 -15.08 -1.36
CA TYR A 192 -13.97 -14.19 -1.04
C TYR A 192 -14.96 -14.09 -2.21
N TRP A 193 -14.48 -13.87 -3.44
CA TRP A 193 -15.31 -13.89 -4.66
C TRP A 193 -15.98 -15.25 -4.89
N MET A 194 -15.29 -16.33 -4.51
CA MET A 194 -15.78 -17.68 -4.58
C MET A 194 -16.94 -17.93 -3.60
N LEU A 195 -16.86 -17.35 -2.39
CA LEU A 195 -17.92 -17.40 -1.37
C LEU A 195 -19.13 -16.54 -1.75
N GLU A 196 -18.91 -15.40 -2.42
CA GLU A 196 -19.96 -14.49 -2.89
C GLU A 196 -20.65 -14.98 -4.17
N SER A 197 -20.09 -15.98 -4.86
CA SER A 197 -20.70 -16.58 -6.05
C SER A 197 -22.01 -17.28 -5.68
N LYS A 198 -23.04 -17.06 -6.48
CA LYS A 198 -24.40 -17.61 -6.28
C LYS A 198 -24.49 -19.15 -6.27
N HIS A 199 -23.38 -19.87 -6.47
CA HIS A 199 -23.35 -21.33 -6.54
C HIS A 199 -22.11 -21.94 -5.85
N PRO A 200 -21.98 -21.80 -4.51
CA PRO A 200 -20.83 -22.33 -3.79
C PRO A 200 -20.72 -23.86 -3.89
N LEU A 201 -21.84 -24.54 -4.02
CA LEU A 201 -21.89 -26.00 -4.20
C LEU A 201 -21.19 -26.47 -5.49
N VAL A 202 -21.35 -25.76 -6.59
CA VAL A 202 -20.71 -26.12 -7.86
C VAL A 202 -19.23 -25.82 -7.82
N LEU A 203 -18.85 -24.69 -7.25
CA LEU A 203 -17.49 -24.16 -7.27
C LEU A 203 -16.54 -24.93 -6.35
N ILE A 204 -16.98 -25.35 -5.18
CA ILE A 204 -16.20 -26.13 -4.20
C ILE A 204 -16.56 -27.62 -4.25
N GLY A 205 -17.85 -27.92 -4.45
CA GLY A 205 -18.35 -29.28 -4.47
C GLY A 205 -17.87 -30.11 -5.65
N LEU A 206 -17.81 -29.52 -6.87
CA LEU A 206 -17.38 -30.25 -8.05
C LEU A 206 -15.89 -30.65 -7.99
N PRO A 207 -14.93 -29.75 -7.70
CA PRO A 207 -13.54 -30.13 -7.49
C PRO A 207 -13.36 -31.11 -6.33
N GLY A 208 -14.10 -30.93 -5.22
CA GLY A 208 -14.10 -31.84 -4.09
C GLY A 208 -14.56 -33.25 -4.47
N LEU A 209 -15.62 -33.38 -5.28
CA LEU A 209 -16.10 -34.64 -5.81
C LEU A 209 -15.08 -35.32 -6.71
N VAL A 210 -14.44 -34.56 -7.59
CA VAL A 210 -13.38 -35.08 -8.48
C VAL A 210 -12.22 -35.63 -7.66
N LEU A 211 -11.73 -34.88 -6.68
CA LEU A 211 -10.64 -35.33 -5.78
C LEU A 211 -11.03 -36.55 -4.97
N PHE A 212 -12.27 -36.59 -4.46
CA PHE A 212 -12.77 -37.73 -3.70
C PHE A 212 -12.85 -39.00 -4.54
N VAL A 213 -13.42 -38.93 -5.74
CA VAL A 213 -13.51 -40.06 -6.67
C VAL A 213 -12.11 -40.52 -7.11
N LEU A 214 -11.20 -39.57 -7.39
CA LEU A 214 -9.83 -39.87 -7.75
C LEU A 214 -9.08 -40.54 -6.58
N GLY A 215 -9.28 -40.10 -5.35
CA GLY A 215 -8.73 -40.71 -4.16
C GLY A 215 -9.20 -42.15 -3.95
N ILE A 216 -10.50 -42.42 -4.14
CA ILE A 216 -11.05 -43.79 -4.06
C ILE A 216 -10.46 -44.69 -5.15
N ARG A 217 -10.33 -44.18 -6.39
CA ARG A 217 -9.70 -44.95 -7.48
C ARG A 217 -8.24 -45.27 -7.19
N LEU A 218 -7.48 -44.30 -6.70
CA LEU A 218 -6.08 -44.51 -6.29
C LEU A 218 -5.98 -45.52 -5.14
N SER A 219 -6.91 -45.49 -4.18
CA SER A 219 -6.98 -46.45 -3.08
C SER A 219 -7.16 -47.89 -3.56
N GLY A 220 -8.01 -48.10 -4.56
CA GLY A 220 -8.22 -49.39 -5.20
C GLY A 220 -6.90 -49.93 -5.81
N ASN A 221 -6.19 -49.10 -6.56
CA ASN A 221 -4.90 -49.47 -7.19
C ASN A 221 -3.84 -49.79 -6.12
N VAL A 222 -3.79 -49.07 -5.02
CA VAL A 222 -2.85 -49.35 -3.89
C VAL A 222 -3.16 -50.67 -3.25
N ILE A 223 -4.42 -51.03 -3.06
CA ILE A 223 -4.83 -52.32 -2.49
C ILE A 223 -4.47 -53.48 -3.43
N ASP A 224 -4.67 -53.32 -4.74
CA ASP A 224 -4.33 -54.37 -5.71
C ASP A 224 -2.81 -54.59 -5.81
N GLN A 225 -2.01 -53.51 -5.80
CA GLN A 225 -0.55 -53.61 -5.75
C GLN A 225 -0.06 -54.27 -4.46
N PHE A 226 -0.71 -54.02 -3.33
CA PHE A 226 -0.38 -54.70 -2.07
C PHE A 226 -0.64 -56.18 -2.12
N LYS A 227 -1.69 -56.64 -2.78
CA LYS A 227 -2.02 -58.05 -2.99
C LYS A 227 -1.01 -58.77 -3.87
N GLU A 228 -0.49 -58.11 -4.91
CA GLU A 228 0.42 -58.72 -5.87
C GLU A 228 1.87 -58.74 -5.37
N LEU A 229 2.35 -57.65 -4.79
CA LEU A 229 3.76 -57.45 -4.48
C LEU A 229 4.08 -57.54 -2.98
N ASN A 230 3.09 -57.63 -2.11
CA ASN A 230 3.17 -57.56 -0.64
C ASN A 230 4.03 -56.38 -0.10
N THR A 231 4.21 -55.36 -0.95
CA THR A 231 4.95 -54.13 -0.61
C THR A 231 4.24 -52.92 -1.24
N THR A 232 3.95 -51.91 -0.44
CA THR A 232 3.48 -50.62 -0.92
C THR A 232 4.39 -49.52 -0.37
N SER A 233 4.62 -48.49 -1.19
CA SER A 233 5.30 -47.28 -0.71
C SER A 233 4.41 -46.54 0.30
N LEU A 234 4.92 -46.34 1.53
CA LEU A 234 4.24 -45.60 2.57
C LEU A 234 3.82 -44.19 2.08
N GLY A 235 4.64 -43.58 1.22
CA GLY A 235 4.35 -42.26 0.61
C GLY A 235 3.13 -42.28 -0.30
N VAL A 236 2.97 -43.29 -1.14
CA VAL A 236 1.82 -43.44 -2.04
C VAL A 236 0.52 -43.67 -1.24
N THR A 237 0.59 -44.49 -0.20
CA THR A 237 -0.55 -44.77 0.68
C THR A 237 -0.97 -43.49 1.42
N LEU A 238 -0.05 -42.72 2.00
CA LEU A 238 -0.32 -41.47 2.68
C LEU A 238 -0.89 -40.43 1.70
N ALA A 239 -0.33 -40.30 0.51
CA ALA A 239 -0.83 -39.37 -0.51
C ALA A 239 -2.26 -39.72 -0.93
N THR A 240 -2.59 -40.99 -1.10
CA THR A 240 -3.92 -41.45 -1.45
C THR A 240 -4.94 -41.12 -0.38
N VAL A 241 -4.62 -41.38 0.88
CA VAL A 241 -5.45 -41.02 2.04
C VAL A 241 -5.64 -39.50 2.11
N ALA A 242 -4.57 -38.73 1.95
CA ALA A 242 -4.65 -37.26 1.97
C ALA A 242 -5.57 -36.70 0.88
N VAL A 243 -5.45 -37.17 -0.38
CA VAL A 243 -6.31 -36.74 -1.49
C VAL A 243 -7.77 -37.08 -1.22
N THR A 244 -8.05 -38.28 -0.71
CA THR A 244 -9.41 -38.71 -0.40
C THR A 244 -10.03 -37.86 0.71
N LEU A 245 -9.28 -37.56 1.79
CA LEU A 245 -9.73 -36.72 2.90
C LEU A 245 -9.97 -35.28 2.44
N VAL A 246 -9.07 -34.71 1.67
CA VAL A 246 -9.22 -33.34 1.15
C VAL A 246 -10.49 -33.25 0.28
N GLY A 247 -10.72 -34.23 -0.60
CA GLY A 247 -11.93 -34.31 -1.41
C GLY A 247 -13.19 -34.38 -0.58
N LEU A 248 -13.18 -35.22 0.48
CA LEU A 248 -14.31 -35.37 1.40
C LEU A 248 -14.59 -34.09 2.17
N PHE A 249 -13.57 -33.41 2.72
CA PHE A 249 -13.72 -32.15 3.42
C PHE A 249 -14.25 -31.04 2.50
N ALA A 250 -13.79 -30.98 1.26
CA ALA A 250 -14.28 -30.01 0.30
C ALA A 250 -15.78 -30.23 0.00
N LEU A 251 -16.21 -31.48 -0.14
CA LEU A 251 -17.63 -31.83 -0.33
C LEU A 251 -18.47 -31.44 0.89
N MET A 252 -18.00 -31.74 2.11
CA MET A 252 -18.72 -31.37 3.33
C MET A 252 -18.84 -29.85 3.45
N THR A 253 -17.76 -29.12 3.18
CA THR A 253 -17.77 -27.66 3.18
C THR A 253 -18.75 -27.09 2.15
N ALA A 254 -18.80 -27.63 0.95
CA ALA A 254 -19.72 -27.20 -0.09
C ALA A 254 -21.19 -27.39 0.31
N VAL A 255 -21.50 -28.53 0.93
CA VAL A 255 -22.86 -28.82 1.43
C VAL A 255 -23.23 -27.89 2.57
N LEU A 256 -22.32 -27.62 3.53
CA LEU A 256 -22.59 -26.71 4.62
C LEU A 256 -22.86 -25.28 4.12
N LEU A 257 -22.07 -24.79 3.18
CA LEU A 257 -22.27 -23.48 2.57
C LEU A 257 -23.61 -23.40 1.84
N TRP A 258 -24.00 -24.44 1.12
CA TRP A 258 -25.28 -24.49 0.44
C TRP A 258 -26.46 -24.47 1.44
N ILE A 259 -26.36 -25.19 2.56
CA ILE A 259 -27.38 -25.18 3.60
C ILE A 259 -27.49 -23.79 4.23
N MET A 260 -26.37 -23.15 4.53
CA MET A 260 -26.33 -21.80 5.10
C MET A 260 -26.94 -20.77 4.14
N GLU A 261 -26.62 -20.82 2.85
CA GLU A 261 -27.23 -19.95 1.82
C GLU A 261 -28.75 -20.08 1.81
N LYS A 262 -29.25 -21.33 1.84
CA LYS A 262 -30.68 -21.59 1.85
C LYS A 262 -31.36 -21.09 3.12
N GLN A 263 -30.73 -21.20 4.29
CA GLN A 263 -31.25 -20.67 5.54
C GLN A 263 -31.28 -19.14 5.56
N VAL A 264 -30.24 -18.47 5.08
CA VAL A 264 -30.19 -17.00 4.97
C VAL A 264 -31.30 -16.50 4.03
N ALA A 265 -31.46 -17.12 2.88
CA ALA A 265 -32.53 -16.76 1.94
C ALA A 265 -33.92 -16.92 2.53
N SER A 266 -34.15 -17.97 3.34
CA SER A 266 -35.44 -18.17 4.01
C SER A 266 -35.74 -17.13 5.08
N LEU A 267 -34.73 -16.69 5.83
CA LEU A 267 -34.85 -15.62 6.83
C LEU A 267 -35.12 -14.26 6.18
N GLN A 268 -34.48 -13.96 5.06
CA GLN A 268 -34.75 -12.72 4.31
C GLN A 268 -36.18 -12.65 3.81
N HIS A 269 -36.73 -13.73 3.28
CA HIS A 269 -38.13 -13.79 2.87
C HIS A 269 -39.10 -13.61 4.04
N GLN A 270 -38.77 -14.12 5.23
CA GLN A 270 -39.60 -13.91 6.43
C GLN A 270 -39.62 -12.44 6.85
N VAL A 271 -38.45 -11.78 6.89
CA VAL A 271 -38.34 -10.36 7.27
C VAL A 271 -39.05 -9.45 6.25
N GLU A 272 -38.94 -9.74 4.97
CA GLU A 272 -39.66 -8.99 3.92
C GLU A 272 -41.19 -9.16 4.01
N SER A 273 -41.65 -10.35 4.37
CA SER A 273 -43.11 -10.61 4.57
C SER A 273 -43.69 -9.92 5.80
N GLU A 274 -42.92 -9.77 6.88
CA GLU A 274 -43.34 -9.05 8.08
C GLU A 274 -43.24 -7.53 7.92
N GLY A 275 -42.22 -7.03 7.21
CA GLY A 275 -42.03 -5.59 6.95
C GLY A 275 -43.02 -5.00 5.93
N GLY A 276 -43.63 -5.80 5.08
CA GLY A 276 -44.65 -5.37 4.12
C GLY A 276 -46.08 -5.32 4.66
N ALA A 277 -46.31 -5.78 5.91
CA ALA A 277 -47.61 -5.81 6.57
C ALA A 277 -47.84 -4.66 7.58
N ALA A 278 -46.85 -3.75 7.74
CA ALA A 278 -46.93 -2.53 8.55
C ALA A 278 -47.01 -1.29 7.68
#